data_b609519a674898ac795851ef358bfc64
#
_entry.id   b609519a674898ac795851ef358bfc64
#
_cell.length_a   1.000
_cell.length_b   1.000
_cell.length_c   1.000
_cell.angle_alpha   90.00
_cell.angle_beta   90.00
_cell.angle_gamma   90.00
#
_symmetry.space_group_name_H-M   'P 1'
#
loop_
_entity.id
_entity.type
_entity.pdbx_description
1 polymer ?
#
loop_
_entity_poly.entity_id
_entity_poly.type
_entity_poly.pdbx_seq_one_letter_code
_entity_poly.pdbx_strand_id
1 'polypeptide(L)'
;MDKYFNNESLLKVIFKWKWHIVVVTILAAIAGAVFSGPSFITPKYKSEAIVYPNGLSEFSDETYTEQMLQVMESQEIVDSVIKIFDLMKHYGIDPNYKYAKTALMGEYHDRISISKTPYDAVKIKVLDKD
;
A
#
# COMPACT_ATOMS: atom_id res chain seq x y z
N MET A 1 18.89 33.60 34.73
CA MET A 1 18.69 32.17 34.38
C MET A 1 19.42 31.72 33.12
N ASP A 2 20.26 32.53 32.51
CA ASP A 2 20.85 32.29 31.18
C ASP A 2 22.27 31.71 31.16
N LYS A 3 22.72 31.12 32.27
CA LYS A 3 24.09 30.58 32.38
C LYS A 3 24.28 29.13 32.00
N TYR A 4 23.19 28.41 31.72
CA TYR A 4 23.24 26.95 31.45
C TYR A 4 23.19 26.54 29.97
N PHE A 5 22.87 27.47 29.07
CA PHE A 5 22.79 27.22 27.63
C PHE A 5 23.78 28.11 26.85
N ASN A 6 25.05 28.12 27.24
CA ASN A 6 26.06 28.77 26.42
C ASN A 6 26.58 27.77 25.37
N ASN A 7 26.60 28.15 24.09
CA ASN A 7 27.06 27.32 22.96
C ASN A 7 28.41 26.65 23.23
N GLU A 8 29.31 27.33 23.98
CA GLU A 8 30.60 26.75 24.40
C GLU A 8 30.43 25.56 25.35
N SER A 9 29.46 25.60 26.26
CA SER A 9 29.20 24.52 27.21
C SER A 9 28.63 23.32 26.52
N LEU A 10 27.74 23.51 25.54
CA LEU A 10 27.16 22.43 24.69
C LEU A 10 28.26 21.78 23.86
N LEU A 11 29.11 22.53 23.21
CA LEU A 11 30.24 22.00 22.44
C LEU A 11 31.19 21.16 23.31
N LYS A 12 31.53 21.64 24.52
CA LYS A 12 32.39 20.87 25.45
C LYS A 12 31.75 19.54 25.87
N VAL A 13 30.44 19.48 26.07
CA VAL A 13 29.72 18.24 26.39
C VAL A 13 29.75 17.28 25.18
N ILE A 14 29.48 17.78 23.99
CA ILE A 14 29.53 16.98 22.75
C ILE A 14 30.93 16.42 22.53
N PHE A 15 31.97 17.20 22.67
CA PHE A 15 33.35 16.74 22.54
C PHE A 15 33.77 15.76 23.64
N LYS A 16 33.27 15.92 24.87
CA LYS A 16 33.51 14.99 25.97
C LYS A 16 32.87 13.62 25.71
N TRP A 17 31.68 13.61 25.12
CA TRP A 17 30.89 12.38 24.87
C TRP A 17 30.96 11.90 23.41
N LYS A 18 31.89 12.44 22.60
CA LYS A 18 32.00 12.13 21.17
C LYS A 18 32.04 10.64 20.86
N TRP A 19 32.80 9.87 21.64
CA TRP A 19 32.90 8.43 21.43
C TRP A 19 31.60 7.70 21.72
N HIS A 20 30.85 8.09 22.72
CA HIS A 20 29.55 7.54 23.04
C HIS A 20 28.53 7.85 21.93
N ILE A 21 28.53 9.07 21.43
CA ILE A 21 27.67 9.51 20.32
C ILE A 21 27.97 8.70 19.06
N VAL A 22 29.25 8.53 18.73
CA VAL A 22 29.67 7.74 17.58
C VAL A 22 29.21 6.29 17.69
N VAL A 23 29.41 5.65 18.84
CA VAL A 23 28.99 4.26 19.07
C VAL A 23 27.47 4.12 18.97
N VAL A 24 26.70 5.02 19.59
CA VAL A 24 25.24 4.99 19.52
C VAL A 24 24.75 5.19 18.08
N THR A 25 25.38 6.11 17.34
CA THR A 25 25.02 6.35 15.92
C THR A 25 25.29 5.12 15.06
N ILE A 26 26.43 4.46 15.25
CA ILE A 26 26.76 3.24 14.50
C ILE A 26 25.78 2.12 14.84
N LEU A 27 25.48 1.91 16.13
CA LEU A 27 24.50 0.89 16.54
C LEU A 27 23.10 1.18 15.99
N ALA A 28 22.67 2.44 16.01
CA ALA A 28 21.39 2.86 15.44
C ALA A 28 21.35 2.63 13.91
N ALA A 29 22.45 2.93 13.21
CA ALA A 29 22.56 2.71 11.77
C ALA A 29 22.49 1.20 11.41
N ILE A 30 23.20 0.36 12.16
CA ILE A 30 23.16 -1.11 11.98
C ILE A 30 21.75 -1.63 12.28
N ALA A 31 21.14 -1.23 13.38
CA ALA A 31 19.77 -1.61 13.72
C ALA A 31 18.79 -1.18 12.61
N GLY A 32 18.89 0.07 12.13
CA GLY A 32 18.07 0.57 11.03
C GLY A 32 18.25 -0.25 9.74
N ALA A 33 19.47 -0.60 9.39
CA ALA A 33 19.75 -1.42 8.21
C ALA A 33 19.16 -2.84 8.32
N VAL A 34 19.26 -3.45 9.50
CA VAL A 34 18.72 -4.80 9.75
C VAL A 34 17.19 -4.77 9.72
N PHE A 35 16.56 -3.82 10.42
CA PHE A 35 15.09 -3.73 10.46
C PHE A 35 14.46 -3.21 9.16
N SER A 36 15.22 -2.51 8.32
CA SER A 36 14.78 -2.07 6.99
C SER A 36 14.92 -3.14 5.91
N GLY A 37 15.50 -4.29 6.24
CA GLY A 37 15.70 -5.37 5.29
C GLY A 37 14.40 -6.04 4.83
N PRO A 38 14.42 -6.73 3.66
CA PRO A 38 13.25 -7.40 3.08
C PRO A 38 12.68 -8.52 3.95
N SER A 39 13.44 -8.97 4.96
CA SER A 39 12.96 -9.95 5.95
C SER A 39 11.93 -9.37 6.91
N PHE A 40 11.91 -8.05 7.12
CA PHE A 40 10.97 -7.36 8.00
C PHE A 40 9.91 -6.58 7.24
N ILE A 41 10.28 -6.03 6.07
CA ILE A 41 9.37 -5.27 5.22
C ILE A 41 9.20 -6.05 3.92
N THR A 42 8.07 -6.73 3.76
CA THR A 42 7.73 -7.39 2.50
C THR A 42 7.57 -6.34 1.39
N PRO A 43 8.37 -6.41 0.32
CA PRO A 43 8.19 -5.51 -0.81
C PRO A 43 6.81 -5.73 -1.44
N LYS A 44 6.14 -4.64 -1.80
CA LYS A 44 4.90 -4.67 -2.56
C LYS A 44 5.17 -4.11 -3.95
N TYR A 45 4.69 -4.83 -4.95
CA TYR A 45 4.79 -4.43 -6.35
C TYR A 45 3.49 -3.81 -6.80
N LYS A 46 3.58 -2.73 -7.55
CA LYS A 46 2.44 -2.02 -8.11
C LYS A 46 2.35 -2.29 -9.60
N SER A 47 1.24 -2.88 -10.02
CA SER A 47 0.90 -3.07 -11.43
C SER A 47 -0.23 -2.14 -11.81
N GLU A 48 -0.14 -1.56 -13.00
CA GLU A 48 -1.19 -0.70 -13.56
C GLU A 48 -1.57 -1.18 -14.95
N ALA A 49 -2.87 -1.29 -15.20
CA ALA A 49 -3.43 -1.55 -16.52
C ALA A 49 -4.40 -0.43 -16.90
N ILE A 50 -4.40 -0.03 -18.17
CA ILE A 50 -5.35 0.93 -18.71
C ILE A 50 -6.16 0.22 -19.78
N VAL A 51 -7.48 0.26 -19.64
CA VAL A 51 -8.43 -0.41 -20.52
C VAL A 51 -9.38 0.64 -21.09
N TYR A 52 -9.59 0.56 -22.40
CA TYR A 52 -10.56 1.40 -23.09
C TYR A 52 -11.84 0.60 -23.33
N PRO A 53 -13.02 1.15 -22.99
CA PRO A 53 -14.28 0.50 -23.31
C PRO A 53 -14.46 0.46 -24.83
N ASN A 54 -14.88 -0.69 -25.33
CA ASN A 54 -15.18 -0.88 -26.76
C ASN A 54 -16.48 -1.67 -26.91
N GLY A 55 -17.41 -1.15 -27.73
CA GLY A 55 -18.61 -1.86 -28.11
C GLY A 55 -19.72 -1.95 -27.04
N LEU A 56 -19.69 -1.11 -26.00
CA LEU A 56 -20.80 -0.96 -25.08
C LEU A 56 -21.95 -0.21 -25.77
N SER A 57 -23.20 -0.62 -25.52
CA SER A 57 -24.36 0.13 -25.98
C SER A 57 -24.66 1.26 -24.99
N GLU A 58 -25.08 2.42 -25.50
CA GLU A 58 -25.57 3.51 -24.66
C GLU A 58 -26.92 3.11 -24.04
N PHE A 59 -26.91 2.74 -22.77
CA PHE A 59 -28.15 2.42 -22.03
C PHE A 59 -28.62 3.58 -21.15
N SER A 60 -27.81 4.62 -20.98
CA SER A 60 -28.08 5.74 -20.11
C SER A 60 -27.30 6.98 -20.59
N ASP A 61 -27.51 8.13 -19.93
CA ASP A 61 -26.72 9.35 -20.15
C ASP A 61 -25.27 9.25 -19.64
N GLU A 62 -24.87 8.09 -19.11
CA GLU A 62 -23.53 7.84 -18.62
C GLU A 62 -22.57 7.51 -19.77
N THR A 63 -21.32 7.91 -19.63
CA THR A 63 -20.27 7.57 -20.60
C THR A 63 -19.96 6.06 -20.56
N TYR A 64 -19.47 5.51 -21.67
CA TYR A 64 -19.03 4.09 -21.74
C TYR A 64 -18.03 3.74 -20.63
N THR A 65 -17.18 4.68 -20.25
CA THR A 65 -16.20 4.50 -19.19
C THR A 65 -16.87 4.37 -17.81
N GLU A 66 -17.91 5.15 -17.56
CA GLU A 66 -18.67 5.10 -16.30
C GLU A 66 -19.46 3.80 -16.19
N GLN A 67 -20.09 3.37 -17.28
CA GLN A 67 -20.76 2.05 -17.33
C GLN A 67 -19.76 0.91 -17.09
N MET A 68 -18.59 0.97 -17.71
CA MET A 68 -17.54 -0.03 -17.50
C MET A 68 -17.04 -0.04 -16.04
N LEU A 69 -16.89 1.11 -15.41
CA LEU A 69 -16.54 1.21 -13.98
C LEU A 69 -17.59 0.52 -13.10
N GLN A 70 -18.85 0.82 -13.29
CA GLN A 70 -19.94 0.21 -12.53
C GLN A 70 -19.96 -1.33 -12.68
N VAL A 71 -19.72 -1.83 -13.88
CA VAL A 71 -19.62 -3.28 -14.12
C VAL A 71 -18.41 -3.86 -13.40
N MET A 72 -17.24 -3.23 -13.50
CA MET A 72 -16.01 -3.74 -12.88
C MET A 72 -16.06 -3.68 -11.34
N GLU A 73 -16.77 -2.72 -10.77
CA GLU A 73 -16.96 -2.58 -9.32
C GLU A 73 -18.16 -3.40 -8.82
N SER A 74 -18.90 -4.04 -9.71
CA SER A 74 -20.04 -4.87 -9.32
C SER A 74 -19.61 -6.05 -8.44
N GLN A 75 -20.48 -6.40 -7.48
CA GLN A 75 -20.21 -7.51 -6.57
C GLN A 75 -19.96 -8.84 -7.29
N GLU A 76 -20.61 -9.05 -8.41
CA GLU A 76 -20.45 -10.28 -9.21
C GLU A 76 -19.02 -10.41 -9.78
N ILE A 77 -18.47 -9.31 -10.28
CA ILE A 77 -17.08 -9.28 -10.79
C ILE A 77 -16.09 -9.45 -9.63
N VAL A 78 -16.29 -8.73 -8.54
CA VAL A 78 -15.44 -8.85 -7.34
C VAL A 78 -15.44 -10.28 -6.81
N ASP A 79 -16.59 -10.90 -6.63
CA ASP A 79 -16.71 -12.28 -6.15
C ASP A 79 -16.08 -13.29 -7.15
N SER A 80 -16.16 -13.01 -8.45
CA SER A 80 -15.53 -13.82 -9.50
C SER A 80 -14.01 -13.74 -9.43
N VAL A 81 -13.45 -12.54 -9.28
CA VAL A 81 -12.01 -12.32 -9.12
C VAL A 81 -11.49 -13.02 -7.85
N ILE A 82 -12.17 -12.83 -6.73
CA ILE A 82 -11.86 -13.50 -5.46
C ILE A 82 -11.77 -15.00 -5.63
N LYS A 83 -12.75 -15.60 -6.34
CA LYS A 83 -12.84 -17.04 -6.55
C LYS A 83 -11.79 -17.56 -7.53
N ILE A 84 -11.56 -16.86 -8.66
CA ILE A 84 -10.61 -17.29 -9.70
C ILE A 84 -9.18 -17.29 -9.17
N PHE A 85 -8.82 -16.26 -8.40
CA PHE A 85 -7.47 -16.10 -7.86
C PHE A 85 -7.30 -16.65 -6.45
N ASP A 86 -8.32 -17.28 -5.87
CA ASP A 86 -8.31 -17.83 -4.50
C ASP A 86 -7.73 -16.85 -3.47
N LEU A 87 -8.25 -15.62 -3.50
CA LEU A 87 -7.69 -14.51 -2.72
C LEU A 87 -7.76 -14.74 -1.20
N MET A 88 -8.67 -15.59 -0.71
CA MET A 88 -8.68 -15.98 0.70
C MET A 88 -7.38 -16.67 1.09
N LYS A 89 -6.93 -17.63 0.27
CA LYS A 89 -5.68 -18.35 0.49
C LYS A 89 -4.47 -17.45 0.25
N HIS A 90 -4.52 -16.64 -0.82
CA HIS A 90 -3.44 -15.72 -1.17
C HIS A 90 -3.14 -14.71 -0.05
N TYR A 91 -4.17 -14.18 0.60
CA TYR A 91 -4.03 -13.25 1.72
C TYR A 91 -3.94 -13.94 3.09
N GLY A 92 -3.98 -15.28 3.14
CA GLY A 92 -3.86 -16.04 4.39
C GLY A 92 -5.04 -15.85 5.35
N ILE A 93 -6.25 -15.61 4.82
CA ILE A 93 -7.45 -15.43 5.62
C ILE A 93 -8.07 -16.80 5.90
N ASP A 94 -8.28 -17.11 7.19
CA ASP A 94 -8.95 -18.37 7.59
C ASP A 94 -10.44 -18.32 7.18
N PRO A 95 -10.91 -19.27 6.33
CA PRO A 95 -12.30 -19.32 5.91
C PRO A 95 -13.30 -19.53 7.06
N ASN A 96 -12.84 -20.12 8.21
CA ASN A 96 -13.67 -20.36 9.39
C ASN A 96 -13.78 -19.13 10.30
N TYR A 97 -13.04 -18.07 10.01
CA TYR A 97 -13.12 -16.85 10.80
C TYR A 97 -14.48 -16.17 10.60
N LYS A 98 -15.13 -15.79 11.70
CA LYS A 98 -16.49 -15.19 11.69
C LYS A 98 -16.65 -14.00 10.73
N TYR A 99 -15.59 -13.23 10.51
CA TYR A 99 -15.58 -12.04 9.66
C TYR A 99 -14.64 -12.20 8.45
N ALA A 100 -14.41 -13.44 7.99
CA ALA A 100 -13.51 -13.72 6.87
C ALA A 100 -13.87 -12.94 5.60
N LYS A 101 -15.15 -12.84 5.26
CA LYS A 101 -15.60 -12.08 4.09
C LYS A 101 -15.32 -10.57 4.24
N THR A 102 -15.54 -10.00 5.41
CA THR A 102 -15.27 -8.58 5.67
C THR A 102 -13.77 -8.27 5.60
N ALA A 103 -12.94 -9.13 6.19
CA ALA A 103 -11.49 -9.02 6.12
C ALA A 103 -10.99 -9.12 4.68
N LEU A 104 -11.52 -10.06 3.90
CA LEU A 104 -11.20 -10.25 2.49
C LEU A 104 -11.55 -9.02 1.65
N MET A 105 -12.75 -8.46 1.84
CA MET A 105 -13.17 -7.25 1.14
C MET A 105 -12.30 -6.04 1.49
N GLY A 106 -11.89 -5.91 2.76
CA GLY A 106 -10.93 -4.89 3.18
C GLY A 106 -9.60 -5.01 2.44
N GLU A 107 -8.98 -6.19 2.45
CA GLU A 107 -7.73 -6.46 1.72
C GLU A 107 -7.88 -6.23 0.21
N TYR A 108 -9.02 -6.61 -0.37
CA TYR A 108 -9.31 -6.38 -1.79
C TYR A 108 -9.31 -4.88 -2.13
N HIS A 109 -10.05 -4.07 -1.38
CA HIS A 109 -10.15 -2.63 -1.64
C HIS A 109 -8.85 -1.86 -1.32
N ASP A 110 -8.06 -2.34 -0.36
CA ASP A 110 -6.76 -1.73 -0.04
C ASP A 110 -5.70 -2.02 -1.13
N ARG A 111 -5.88 -3.09 -1.90
CA ARG A 111 -4.90 -3.54 -2.89
C ARG A 111 -5.32 -3.32 -4.33
N ILE A 112 -6.61 -3.32 -4.61
CA ILE A 112 -7.15 -3.16 -5.96
C ILE A 112 -7.93 -1.86 -6.01
N SER A 113 -7.55 -0.99 -6.92
CA SER A 113 -8.23 0.29 -7.17
C SER A 113 -8.55 0.43 -8.65
N ILE A 114 -9.82 0.69 -8.93
CA ILE A 114 -10.33 0.93 -10.27
C ILE A 114 -10.74 2.40 -10.33
N SER A 115 -10.36 3.12 -11.37
CA SER A 115 -10.64 4.56 -11.48
C SER A 115 -10.70 5.01 -12.94
N LYS A 116 -11.50 6.05 -13.22
CA LYS A 116 -11.53 6.74 -14.52
C LYS A 116 -10.28 7.58 -14.70
N THR A 117 -9.72 7.56 -15.88
CA THR A 117 -8.64 8.48 -16.28
C THR A 117 -9.19 9.77 -16.91
N PRO A 118 -8.41 10.85 -16.97
CA PRO A 118 -8.82 12.07 -17.68
C PRO A 118 -9.10 11.86 -19.17
N TYR A 119 -8.69 10.75 -19.74
CA TYR A 119 -8.81 10.42 -21.17
C TYR A 119 -9.91 9.38 -21.46
N ASP A 120 -10.93 9.31 -20.60
CA ASP A 120 -12.06 8.38 -20.75
C ASP A 120 -11.63 6.91 -20.87
N ALA A 121 -10.62 6.51 -20.14
CA ALA A 121 -10.21 5.12 -19.97
C ALA A 121 -10.39 4.67 -18.52
N VAL A 122 -10.44 3.37 -18.29
CA VAL A 122 -10.43 2.77 -16.96
C VAL A 122 -9.00 2.37 -16.59
N LYS A 123 -8.53 2.84 -15.45
CA LYS A 123 -7.26 2.45 -14.86
C LYS A 123 -7.49 1.48 -13.73
N ILE A 124 -6.89 0.32 -13.82
CA ILE A 124 -6.86 -0.71 -12.79
C ILE A 124 -5.47 -0.68 -12.17
N LYS A 125 -5.41 -0.54 -10.85
CA LYS A 125 -4.16 -0.62 -10.08
C LYS A 125 -4.24 -1.79 -9.12
N VAL A 126 -3.19 -2.60 -9.11
CA VAL A 126 -3.04 -3.71 -8.18
C VAL A 126 -1.74 -3.53 -7.41
N LEU A 127 -1.81 -3.66 -6.10
CA LEU A 127 -0.68 -3.60 -5.19
C LEU A 127 -0.56 -4.93 -4.46
N ASP A 128 0.38 -5.76 -4.86
CA ASP A 128 0.55 -7.09 -4.26
C ASP A 128 2.03 -7.42 -3.98
N LYS A 129 2.25 -8.53 -3.31
CA LYS A 129 3.58 -9.02 -2.94
C LYS A 129 4.23 -9.86 -4.03
N ASP A 130 3.43 -10.38 -4.96
CA ASP A 130 3.84 -11.23 -6.08
C ASP A 130 3.48 -10.60 -7.43
#